data_44f327b2e7c08be717f5e3648b7d72ab
#
_entry.id   44f327b2e7c08be717f5e3648b7d72ab
#
_cell.length_a   1.000
_cell.length_b   1.000
_cell.length_c   1.000
_cell.angle_alpha   90.00
_cell.angle_beta   90.00
_cell.angle_gamma   90.00
#
_symmetry.space_group_name_H-M   'P 1'
#
loop_
_entity.id
_entity.type
_entity.pdbx_description
1 polymer ?
#
loop_
_entity_poly.entity_id
_entity_poly.type
_entity_poly.pdbx_seq_one_letter_code
_entity_poly.pdbx_strand_id
1 'polypeptide(L)'
;MPYYYYGFDPTYFLVIIGAVICMIASARVKSTYNKYSQYRSASGMTGAQAAQRILNSAGIYDVTIQHVSGNLTDHYNPSAKTLNLSDSVYNSTSVAAVGVAAHECGHAIQHQNSYFPLTLRTAIVLSLIHI
;
A
#
# COMPACT_ATOMS: atom_id res chain seq x y z
N MET A 1 19.32 -41.09 -11.01
CA MET A 1 18.98 -40.46 -11.26
C MET A 1 18.62 -39.89 -11.68
N PRO A 2 18.66 -39.61 -11.82
CA PRO A 2 18.26 -38.78 -12.07
C PRO A 2 17.52 -38.32 -12.66
N TYR A 3 17.31 -38.12 -12.69
CA TYR A 3 16.54 -37.64 -13.09
C TYR A 3 16.35 -36.63 -13.44
N TYR A 4 16.42 -36.35 -13.95
CA TYR A 4 16.20 -35.33 -14.22
C TYR A 4 15.41 -35.08 -14.99
N TYR A 5 14.80 -34.87 -14.96
CA TYR A 5 14.03 -34.39 -15.50
C TYR A 5 13.99 -33.37 -15.91
N TYR A 6 13.77 -32.98 -16.41
CA TYR A 6 13.55 -32.11 -17.19
C TYR A 6 12.31 -31.49 -17.04
N GLY A 7 11.79 -31.54 -16.52
CA GLY A 7 10.78 -31.14 -16.40
C GLY A 7 10.40 -30.40 -15.39
N PHE A 8 9.51 -30.69 -14.71
CA PHE A 8 8.96 -29.99 -13.82
C PHE A 8 9.15 -30.61 -12.60
N ASP A 9 9.74 -29.94 -11.73
CA ASP A 9 9.70 -30.13 -10.30
C ASP A 9 8.37 -29.61 -9.82
N PRO A 10 7.68 -30.24 -8.88
CA PRO A 10 6.46 -29.72 -8.30
C PRO A 10 6.62 -28.33 -7.71
N THR A 11 7.83 -27.98 -7.27
CA THR A 11 8.11 -26.65 -6.73
C THR A 11 7.94 -25.58 -7.81
N TYR A 12 8.38 -25.87 -9.04
CA TYR A 12 8.18 -24.94 -10.13
C TYR A 12 6.71 -24.73 -10.44
N PHE A 13 5.93 -25.78 -10.35
CA PHE A 13 4.51 -25.70 -10.58
C PHE A 13 3.84 -24.77 -9.59
N LEU A 14 4.22 -24.87 -8.31
CA LEU A 14 3.71 -24.00 -7.25
C LEU A 14 4.13 -22.54 -7.46
N VAL A 15 5.35 -22.31 -7.90
CA VAL A 15 5.84 -20.97 -8.19
C VAL A 15 5.05 -20.34 -9.34
N ILE A 16 4.77 -21.11 -10.39
CA ILE A 16 3.99 -20.62 -11.53
C ILE A 16 2.57 -20.27 -11.09
N ILE A 17 1.93 -21.11 -10.30
CA ILE A 17 0.59 -20.84 -9.79
C ILE A 17 0.60 -19.56 -8.95
N GLY A 18 1.58 -19.41 -8.06
CA GLY A 18 1.71 -18.21 -7.24
C GLY A 18 1.88 -16.95 -8.08
N ALA A 19 2.72 -17.03 -9.12
CA ALA A 19 2.93 -15.91 -10.03
C ALA A 19 1.66 -15.53 -10.77
N VAL A 20 0.89 -16.51 -11.24
CA VAL A 20 -0.37 -16.25 -11.93
C VAL A 20 -1.38 -15.58 -11.00
N ILE A 21 -1.50 -16.07 -9.77
CA ILE A 21 -2.40 -15.47 -8.78
C ILE A 21 -2.00 -14.02 -8.50
N CYS A 22 -0.72 -13.75 -8.34
CA CYS A 22 -0.22 -12.39 -8.12
C CYS A 22 -0.51 -11.48 -9.31
N MET A 23 -0.36 -11.98 -10.53
CA MET A 23 -0.67 -11.20 -11.73
C MET A 23 -2.16 -10.85 -11.80
N ILE A 24 -3.04 -11.81 -11.50
CA ILE A 24 -4.48 -11.58 -11.49
C ILE A 24 -4.85 -10.56 -10.41
N ALA A 25 -4.29 -10.70 -9.22
CA ALA A 25 -4.55 -9.77 -8.13
C ALA A 25 -4.10 -8.35 -8.49
N SER A 26 -2.90 -8.21 -9.05
CA SER A 26 -2.38 -6.91 -9.49
C SER A 26 -3.24 -6.28 -10.57
N ALA A 27 -3.69 -7.09 -11.54
CA ALA A 27 -4.56 -6.62 -12.60
C ALA A 27 -5.90 -6.13 -12.05
N ARG A 28 -6.46 -6.82 -11.06
CA ARG A 28 -7.70 -6.41 -10.43
C ARG A 28 -7.55 -5.11 -9.66
N VAL A 29 -6.46 -4.93 -8.94
CA VAL A 29 -6.19 -3.70 -8.22
C VAL A 29 -6.11 -2.53 -9.19
N LYS A 30 -5.35 -2.70 -10.27
CA LYS A 30 -5.23 -1.65 -11.29
C LYS A 30 -6.56 -1.35 -11.96
N SER A 31 -7.33 -2.38 -12.29
CA SER A 31 -8.63 -2.21 -12.93
C SER A 31 -9.60 -1.47 -12.02
N THR A 32 -9.65 -1.82 -10.75
CA THR A 32 -10.49 -1.16 -9.75
C THR A 32 -10.06 0.30 -9.58
N TYR A 33 -8.77 0.54 -9.46
CA TYR A 33 -8.25 1.89 -9.34
C TYR A 33 -8.61 2.72 -10.57
N ASN A 34 -8.42 2.19 -11.78
CA ASN A 34 -8.73 2.89 -13.00
C ASN A 34 -10.22 3.20 -13.12
N LYS A 35 -11.06 2.26 -12.69
CA LYS A 35 -12.51 2.45 -12.71
C LYS A 35 -12.92 3.62 -11.80
N TYR A 36 -12.45 3.63 -10.56
CA TYR A 36 -12.83 4.64 -9.60
C TYR A 36 -12.07 5.95 -9.74
N SER A 37 -10.97 5.96 -10.49
CA SER A 37 -10.27 7.21 -10.80
C SER A 37 -11.04 8.11 -11.76
N GLN A 38 -12.11 7.59 -12.39
CA GLN A 38 -12.98 8.37 -13.25
C GLN A 38 -14.07 9.10 -12.46
N TYR A 39 -14.26 8.76 -11.20
CA TYR A 39 -15.31 9.37 -10.38
C TYR A 39 -14.68 10.39 -9.43
N ARG A 40 -15.21 11.60 -9.49
CA ARG A 40 -14.76 12.65 -8.57
C ARG A 40 -15.35 12.40 -7.19
N SER A 41 -14.57 12.62 -6.13
CA SER A 41 -15.09 12.51 -4.78
C SER A 41 -16.12 13.60 -4.50
N ALA A 42 -17.10 13.30 -3.64
CA ALA A 42 -18.19 14.23 -3.35
C ALA A 42 -17.69 15.54 -2.75
N SER A 43 -16.63 15.50 -1.96
CA SER A 43 -16.05 16.68 -1.32
C SER A 43 -15.14 17.48 -2.25
N GLY A 44 -14.72 16.89 -3.38
CA GLY A 44 -13.76 17.53 -4.28
C GLY A 44 -12.37 17.67 -3.73
N MET A 45 -12.04 16.97 -2.64
CA MET A 45 -10.70 17.02 -2.06
C MET A 45 -9.71 16.19 -2.88
N THR A 46 -8.47 16.66 -2.93
CA THR A 46 -7.38 15.86 -3.49
C THR A 46 -6.97 14.79 -2.49
N GLY A 47 -6.20 13.79 -2.96
CA GLY A 47 -5.65 12.78 -2.07
C GLY A 47 -4.83 13.40 -0.94
N ALA A 48 -4.00 14.40 -1.24
CA ALA A 48 -3.20 15.07 -0.22
C ALA A 48 -4.05 15.79 0.81
N GLN A 49 -5.10 16.48 0.36
CA GLN A 49 -6.01 17.18 1.29
C GLN A 49 -6.77 16.20 2.17
N ALA A 50 -7.23 15.10 1.60
CA ALA A 50 -7.91 14.06 2.36
C ALA A 50 -6.99 13.44 3.41
N ALA A 51 -5.75 13.16 3.03
CA ALA A 51 -4.76 12.60 3.94
C ALA A 51 -4.48 13.56 5.10
N GLN A 52 -4.28 14.83 4.80
CA GLN A 52 -4.04 15.84 5.84
C GLN A 52 -5.20 15.93 6.82
N ARG A 53 -6.42 15.90 6.28
CA ARG A 53 -7.61 15.99 7.11
C ARG A 53 -7.78 14.77 8.02
N ILE A 54 -7.49 13.58 7.51
CA ILE A 54 -7.55 12.35 8.28
C ILE A 54 -6.53 12.37 9.41
N LEU A 55 -5.28 12.74 9.10
CA LEU A 55 -4.22 12.83 10.11
C LEU A 55 -4.56 13.86 11.18
N ASN A 56 -5.07 15.01 10.80
CA ASN A 56 -5.46 16.04 11.75
C ASN A 56 -6.59 15.55 12.65
N SER A 57 -7.57 14.85 12.10
CA SER A 57 -8.69 14.29 12.86
C SER A 57 -8.23 13.24 13.86
N ALA A 58 -7.16 12.53 13.56
CA ALA A 58 -6.58 11.54 14.44
C ALA A 58 -5.59 12.15 15.46
N GLY A 59 -5.36 13.47 15.40
CA GLY A 59 -4.43 14.14 16.30
C GLY A 59 -2.96 13.92 15.93
N ILE A 60 -2.69 13.55 14.69
CA ILE A 60 -1.33 13.29 14.24
C ILE A 60 -0.84 14.49 13.45
N TYR A 61 0.16 15.19 14.00
CA TYR A 61 0.67 16.41 13.39
C TYR A 61 2.14 16.32 12.98
N ASP A 62 2.80 15.21 13.28
CA ASP A 62 4.22 15.02 13.02
C ASP A 62 4.51 14.21 11.77
N VAL A 63 3.48 13.83 11.03
CA VAL A 63 3.63 13.13 9.75
C VAL A 63 3.53 14.16 8.63
N THR A 64 4.54 14.17 7.76
CA THR A 64 4.60 15.08 6.61
C THR A 64 4.07 14.36 5.37
N ILE A 65 3.20 15.02 4.63
CA ILE A 65 2.70 14.49 3.36
C ILE A 65 3.61 14.97 2.24
N GLN A 66 4.16 14.02 1.49
CA GLN A 66 5.08 14.30 0.41
C GLN A 66 4.58 13.74 -0.91
N HIS A 67 4.94 14.41 -1.99
CA HIS A 67 4.63 13.96 -3.34
C HIS A 67 5.82 13.16 -3.87
N VAL A 68 5.55 11.96 -4.37
CA VAL A 68 6.57 11.13 -5.00
C VAL A 68 6.14 10.82 -6.43
N SER A 69 7.11 10.64 -7.31
CA SER A 69 6.80 10.35 -8.70
C SER A 69 6.33 8.90 -8.85
N GLY A 70 5.55 8.66 -9.88
CA GLY A 70 5.08 7.32 -10.23
C GLY A 70 3.58 7.18 -10.13
N ASN A 71 3.14 5.94 -10.30
CA ASN A 71 1.72 5.57 -10.25
C ASN A 71 1.56 4.42 -9.28
N LEU A 72 0.71 4.60 -8.27
CA LEU A 72 0.49 3.61 -7.21
C LEU A 72 1.77 3.25 -6.45
N THR A 73 2.65 4.23 -6.29
CA THR A 73 3.86 4.08 -5.47
C THR A 73 3.66 4.66 -4.07
N ASP A 74 2.42 4.90 -3.69
CA ASP A 74 2.05 5.47 -2.40
C ASP A 74 2.50 4.55 -1.27
N HIS A 75 3.03 5.15 -0.23
CA HIS A 75 3.44 4.39 0.95
C HIS A 75 3.65 5.31 2.15
N TYR A 76 3.57 4.75 3.33
CA TYR A 76 3.93 5.42 4.56
C TYR A 76 5.31 4.96 5.02
N ASN A 77 6.19 5.90 5.33
CA ASN A 77 7.52 5.60 5.85
C ASN A 77 7.54 5.90 7.35
N PRO A 78 7.50 4.87 8.20
CA PRO A 78 7.46 5.08 9.65
C PRO A 78 8.76 5.66 10.21
N SER A 79 9.89 5.38 9.59
CA SER A 79 11.19 5.88 10.07
C SER A 79 11.30 7.38 9.90
N ALA A 80 10.89 7.88 8.74
CA ALA A 80 10.95 9.31 8.43
C ALA A 80 9.66 10.03 8.82
N LYS A 81 8.61 9.30 9.18
CA LYS A 81 7.27 9.82 9.45
C LYS A 81 6.76 10.64 8.27
N THR A 82 6.86 10.07 7.09
CA THR A 82 6.38 10.70 5.87
C THR A 82 5.32 9.84 5.20
N LEU A 83 4.26 10.49 4.75
CA LEU A 83 3.22 9.88 3.96
C LEU A 83 3.47 10.27 2.52
N ASN A 84 3.91 9.31 1.71
CA ASN A 84 4.32 9.57 0.34
C ASN A 84 3.20 9.20 -0.61
N LEU A 85 2.69 10.19 -1.34
CA LEU A 85 1.59 9.99 -2.28
C LEU A 85 2.11 10.20 -3.71
N SER A 86 1.75 9.27 -4.58
CA SER A 86 2.19 9.29 -5.97
C SER A 86 1.48 10.38 -6.79
N ASP A 87 1.97 10.61 -8.00
CA ASP A 87 1.39 11.60 -8.93
C ASP A 87 -0.09 11.39 -9.16
N SER A 88 -0.53 10.15 -9.25
CA SER A 88 -1.92 9.81 -9.53
C SER A 88 -2.84 9.99 -8.31
N VAL A 89 -2.30 10.25 -7.14
CA VAL A 89 -3.08 10.39 -5.90
C VAL A 89 -2.97 11.78 -5.32
N TYR A 90 -1.77 12.35 -5.29
CA TYR A 90 -1.51 13.59 -4.56
C TYR A 90 -2.43 14.74 -4.98
N ASN A 91 -2.54 14.98 -6.28
CA ASN A 91 -3.34 16.07 -6.82
C ASN A 91 -4.68 15.66 -7.41
N SER A 92 -5.03 14.39 -7.30
CA SER A 92 -6.27 13.87 -7.88
C SER A 92 -7.43 14.00 -6.91
N THR A 93 -8.60 14.39 -7.43
CA THR A 93 -9.84 14.49 -6.67
C THR A 93 -10.71 13.25 -6.83
N SER A 94 -10.23 12.21 -7.46
CA SER A 94 -11.01 10.99 -7.71
C SER A 94 -11.27 10.20 -6.43
N VAL A 95 -12.33 9.41 -6.47
CA VAL A 95 -12.68 8.50 -5.36
C VAL A 95 -11.51 7.54 -5.08
N ALA A 96 -10.88 7.04 -6.15
CA ALA A 96 -9.75 6.13 -6.00
C ALA A 96 -8.58 6.80 -5.29
N ALA A 97 -8.26 8.05 -5.65
CA ALA A 97 -7.15 8.77 -5.03
C ALA A 97 -7.39 9.02 -3.55
N VAL A 98 -8.61 9.43 -3.19
CA VAL A 98 -8.98 9.64 -1.78
C VAL A 98 -8.91 8.32 -1.01
N GLY A 99 -9.35 7.23 -1.63
CA GLY A 99 -9.30 5.90 -1.01
C GLY A 99 -7.87 5.44 -0.74
N VAL A 100 -6.96 5.63 -1.69
CA VAL A 100 -5.55 5.27 -1.51
C VAL A 100 -4.92 6.12 -0.41
N ALA A 101 -5.19 7.43 -0.42
CA ALA A 101 -4.69 8.33 0.61
C ALA A 101 -5.18 7.91 2.00
N ALA A 102 -6.45 7.55 2.12
CA ALA A 102 -7.02 7.08 3.38
C ALA A 102 -6.37 5.78 3.84
N HIS A 103 -6.09 4.87 2.92
CA HIS A 103 -5.42 3.61 3.24
C HIS A 103 -4.03 3.86 3.84
N GLU A 104 -3.26 4.73 3.22
CA GLU A 104 -1.92 5.05 3.74
C GLU A 104 -1.98 5.81 5.07
N CYS A 105 -2.98 6.65 5.26
CA CYS A 105 -3.21 7.28 6.55
C CYS A 105 -3.52 6.25 7.64
N GLY A 106 -4.22 5.17 7.28
CA GLY A 106 -4.50 4.07 8.20
C GLY A 106 -3.22 3.46 8.74
N HIS A 107 -2.21 3.27 7.90
CA HIS A 107 -0.91 2.77 8.36
C HIS A 107 -0.22 3.75 9.31
N ALA A 108 -0.31 5.05 9.04
CA ALA A 108 0.28 6.06 9.92
C ALA A 108 -0.41 6.04 11.29
N ILE A 109 -1.74 5.94 11.31
CA ILE A 109 -2.50 5.87 12.55
C ILE A 109 -2.15 4.62 13.34
N GLN A 110 -2.06 3.47 12.67
CA GLN A 110 -1.67 2.21 13.31
C GLN A 110 -0.29 2.32 13.94
N HIS A 111 0.64 2.92 13.24
CA HIS A 111 2.00 3.09 13.74
C HIS A 111 2.04 4.01 14.97
N GLN A 112 1.32 5.14 14.93
CA GLN A 112 1.29 6.10 16.04
C GLN A 112 0.64 5.52 17.28
N ASN A 113 -0.36 4.69 17.11
CA ASN A 113 -1.07 4.09 18.24
C ASN A 113 -0.44 2.76 18.68
N SER A 114 0.69 2.38 18.12
CA SER A 114 1.37 1.12 18.41
C SER A 114 0.40 -0.06 18.32
N TYR A 115 -0.31 -0.14 17.20
CA TYR A 115 -1.33 -1.16 16.99
C TYR A 115 -0.72 -2.55 17.17
N PHE A 116 -1.26 -3.30 18.14
CA PHE A 116 -0.66 -4.55 18.59
C PHE A 116 -0.40 -5.57 17.47
N PRO A 117 -1.34 -5.88 16.56
CA PRO A 117 -1.06 -6.83 15.48
C PRO A 117 0.09 -6.40 14.58
N LEU A 118 0.25 -5.11 14.30
CA LEU A 118 1.35 -4.60 13.50
C LEU A 118 2.67 -4.73 14.26
N THR A 119 2.67 -4.37 15.54
CA THR A 119 3.83 -4.49 16.41
C THR A 119 4.26 -5.94 16.56
N LEU A 120 3.31 -6.85 16.75
CA LEU A 120 3.56 -8.27 16.86
C LEU A 120 4.16 -8.82 15.57
N ARG A 121 3.61 -8.45 14.43
CA ARG A 121 4.15 -8.87 13.13
C ARG A 121 5.59 -8.44 12.97
N THR A 122 5.91 -7.18 13.31
CA THR A 122 7.25 -6.65 13.21
C THR A 122 8.21 -7.40 14.14
N ALA A 123 7.78 -7.68 15.36
CA ALA A 123 8.59 -8.43 16.32
C ALA A 123 8.89 -9.84 15.83
N ILE A 124 7.91 -10.52 15.26
CA ILE A 124 8.09 -11.87 14.71
C ILE A 124 9.09 -11.85 13.55
N VAL A 125 8.94 -10.90 12.63
CA VAL A 125 9.84 -10.80 11.48
C VAL A 125 11.27 -10.54 11.94
N LEU A 126 11.47 -9.64 12.89
CA LEU A 126 12.80 -9.35 13.42
C LEU A 126 13.41 -10.58 14.12
N SER A 127 12.60 -11.33 14.86
CA SER A 127 13.06 -12.56 15.51
C SER A 127 13.54 -13.58 14.48
N LEU A 128 12.80 -13.74 13.39
CA LEU A 128 13.18 -14.68 12.33
C LEU A 128 14.47 -14.26 11.62
N ILE A 129 14.67 -12.96 11.45
CA ILE A 129 15.89 -12.45 10.82
C ILE A 129 17.11 -12.71 11.70
N HIS A 130 16.96 -12.68 13.01
CA HIS A 130 18.07 -12.83 13.96
C HIS A 130 18.35 -14.28 14.34
N ILE A 131 17.56 -15.22 13.89
CA ILE A 131 17.85 -16.63 14.08
C ILE A 131 18.75 -17.14 12.97
#